data_e7b421fec3f2dc209048c63d31834a23
#
_entry.id   e7b421fec3f2dc209048c63d31834a23
#
_cell.length_a   1.000
_cell.length_b   1.000
_cell.length_c   1.000
_cell.angle_alpha   90.00
_cell.angle_beta   90.00
_cell.angle_gamma   90.00
#
_symmetry.space_group_name_H-M   'P 1'
#
loop_
_entity.id
_entity.type
_entity.pdbx_description
1 polymer ?
#
loop_
_entity_poly.entity_id
_entity_poly.type
_entity_poly.pdbx_seq_one_letter_code
_entity_poly.pdbx_strand_id
1 'polypeptide(L)'
;MRRLPPFFALRALEAAARHRSYSRAAEELSVTHGAVSQQIRRLKAELGAQLFARRGNAMIPTPAAQHLADEIGRDLDSCRTRWRNSTPPPNAIL
;
A
#
# COMPACT_ATOMS: atom_id res chain seq x y z
N MET A 1 -1.62 14.91 -18.26
CA MET A 1 -2.12 14.39 -17.38
C MET A 1 -1.28 14.08 -16.29
N ARG A 2 -1.67 14.26 -15.20
CA ARG A 2 -0.90 14.07 -14.15
C ARG A 2 -1.38 12.92 -13.51
N ARG A 3 -0.70 12.01 -13.28
CA ARG A 3 -1.16 10.98 -12.62
C ARG A 3 -0.87 11.09 -11.21
N LEU A 4 -1.59 10.35 -10.37
CA LEU A 4 -1.29 10.31 -8.97
C LEU A 4 0.11 9.81 -8.78
N PRO A 5 0.79 10.22 -7.71
CA PRO A 5 2.13 9.73 -7.48
C PRO A 5 2.14 8.22 -7.39
N PRO A 6 3.09 7.56 -8.03
CA PRO A 6 3.19 6.11 -7.93
C PRO A 6 3.31 5.65 -6.49
N PHE A 7 3.90 6.48 -5.65
CA PHE A 7 4.06 6.14 -4.26
C PHE A 7 2.73 5.88 -3.57
N PHE A 8 1.71 6.70 -3.88
CA PHE A 8 0.41 6.48 -3.29
C PHE A 8 -0.22 5.17 -3.76
N ALA A 9 -0.07 4.87 -5.04
CA ALA A 9 -0.59 3.61 -5.57
C ALA A 9 0.09 2.42 -4.90
N LEU A 10 1.38 2.50 -4.69
CA LEU A 10 2.11 1.41 -4.06
C LEU A 10 1.73 1.28 -2.59
N ARG A 11 1.53 2.38 -1.91
CA ARG A 11 1.08 2.32 -0.53
C ARG A 11 -0.30 1.71 -0.42
N ALA A 12 -1.18 2.03 -1.37
CA ALA A 12 -2.52 1.46 -1.37
C ALA A 12 -2.44 -0.06 -1.55
N LEU A 13 -1.58 -0.52 -2.44
CA LEU A 13 -1.41 -1.94 -2.66
C LEU A 13 -0.88 -2.63 -1.41
N GLU A 14 0.14 -2.08 -0.80
CA GLU A 14 0.75 -2.68 0.37
C GLU A 14 -0.25 -2.75 1.53
N ALA A 15 -0.96 -1.67 1.79
CA ALA A 15 -1.92 -1.65 2.88
C ALA A 15 -3.07 -2.61 2.61
N ALA A 16 -3.56 -2.66 1.38
CA ALA A 16 -4.64 -3.55 1.03
C ALA A 16 -4.24 -5.01 1.17
N ALA A 17 -3.01 -5.33 0.81
CA ALA A 17 -2.53 -6.70 0.93
C ALA A 17 -2.34 -7.08 2.40
N ARG A 18 -1.82 -6.17 3.18
CA ARG A 18 -1.56 -6.43 4.58
C ARG A 18 -2.85 -6.61 5.36
N HIS A 19 -3.84 -5.77 5.10
CA HIS A 19 -5.13 -5.85 5.78
C HIS A 19 -6.07 -6.86 5.13
N ARG A 20 -5.80 -7.23 3.88
CA ARG A 20 -6.73 -8.04 3.09
C ARG A 20 -8.10 -7.39 3.02
N SER A 21 -8.10 -6.08 2.96
CA SER A 21 -9.32 -5.31 2.97
C SER A 21 -9.04 -3.92 2.41
N TYR A 22 -9.82 -3.53 1.41
CA TYR A 22 -9.71 -2.18 0.87
C TYR A 22 -10.21 -1.16 1.88
N SER A 23 -11.24 -1.51 2.62
CA SER A 23 -11.79 -0.58 3.60
C SER A 23 -10.78 -0.25 4.70
N ARG A 24 -10.11 -1.28 5.19
CA ARG A 24 -9.12 -1.04 6.23
C ARG A 24 -7.92 -0.30 5.70
N ALA A 25 -7.52 -0.60 4.46
CA ALA A 25 -6.43 0.14 3.84
C ALA A 25 -6.79 1.61 3.70
N ALA A 26 -8.04 1.87 3.31
CA ALA A 26 -8.49 3.25 3.17
C ALA A 26 -8.45 3.98 4.50
N GLU A 27 -8.84 3.30 5.57
CA GLU A 27 -8.80 3.91 6.89
C GLU A 27 -7.37 4.25 7.29
N GLU A 28 -6.46 3.31 7.06
CA GLU A 28 -5.07 3.54 7.41
C GLU A 28 -4.50 4.72 6.65
N LEU A 29 -4.84 4.84 5.38
CA LEU A 29 -4.29 5.90 4.54
C LEU A 29 -5.10 7.19 4.58
N SER A 30 -6.21 7.18 5.31
CA SER A 30 -7.08 8.35 5.42
C SER A 30 -7.64 8.77 4.07
N VAL A 31 -8.06 7.81 3.30
CA VAL A 31 -8.68 8.06 2.00
C VAL A 31 -9.96 7.26 1.91
N THR A 32 -10.67 7.39 0.80
CA THR A 32 -11.91 6.65 0.62
C THR A 32 -11.63 5.25 0.10
N HIS A 33 -12.59 4.38 0.30
CA HIS A 33 -12.50 3.02 -0.26
C HIS A 33 -12.35 3.09 -1.77
N GLY A 34 -13.09 4.00 -2.40
CA GLY A 34 -13.01 4.14 -3.85
C GLY A 34 -11.63 4.55 -4.32
N ALA A 35 -10.95 5.38 -3.53
CA ALA A 35 -9.60 5.81 -3.90
C ALA A 35 -8.64 4.62 -3.90
N VAL A 36 -8.74 3.77 -2.89
CA VAL A 36 -7.89 2.58 -2.84
C VAL A 36 -8.21 1.66 -4.01
N SER A 37 -9.50 1.42 -4.23
CA SER A 37 -9.93 0.53 -5.30
C SER A 37 -9.43 1.03 -6.65
N GLN A 38 -9.51 2.34 -6.88
CA GLN A 38 -9.08 2.92 -8.13
C GLN A 38 -7.57 2.77 -8.33
N GLN A 39 -6.79 2.96 -7.29
CA GLN A 39 -5.35 2.82 -7.41
C GLN A 39 -4.96 1.38 -7.70
N ILE A 40 -5.60 0.44 -7.05
CA ILE A 40 -5.31 -0.97 -7.30
C ILE A 40 -5.69 -1.33 -8.73
N ARG A 41 -6.79 -0.80 -9.21
CA ARG A 41 -7.23 -1.08 -10.57
C ARG A 41 -6.23 -0.53 -11.59
N ARG A 42 -5.68 0.63 -11.33
CA ARG A 42 -4.69 1.21 -12.21
C ARG A 42 -3.41 0.40 -12.22
N LEU A 43 -2.96 -0.04 -11.06
CA LEU A 43 -1.79 -0.89 -11.01
C LEU A 43 -2.00 -2.18 -11.75
N LYS A 44 -3.19 -2.76 -11.60
CA LYS A 44 -3.51 -3.98 -12.30
C LYS A 44 -3.39 -3.78 -13.82
N ALA A 45 -3.90 -2.66 -14.29
CA ALA A 45 -3.85 -2.37 -15.72
C ALA A 45 -2.40 -2.17 -16.19
N GLU A 46 -1.62 -1.47 -15.39
CA GLU A 46 -0.24 -1.20 -15.77
C GLU A 46 0.64 -2.45 -15.73
N LEU A 47 0.42 -3.28 -14.73
CA LEU A 47 1.22 -4.48 -14.59
C LEU A 47 0.71 -5.64 -15.43
N GLY A 48 -0.53 -5.55 -15.88
CA GLY A 48 -1.12 -6.61 -16.67
C GLY A 48 -1.32 -7.90 -15.91
N ALA A 49 -1.54 -7.80 -14.60
CA ALA A 49 -1.69 -8.98 -13.77
C ALA A 49 -2.77 -8.74 -12.74
N GLN A 50 -3.46 -9.81 -12.36
CA GLN A 50 -4.43 -9.72 -11.28
C GLN A 50 -3.70 -9.49 -9.98
N LEU A 51 -4.19 -8.57 -9.18
CA LEU A 51 -3.54 -8.25 -7.92
C LEU A 51 -4.32 -8.80 -6.73
N PHE A 52 -5.64 -8.87 -6.83
CA PHE A 52 -6.45 -9.36 -5.73
C PHE A 52 -7.57 -10.23 -6.23
N ALA A 53 -7.94 -11.20 -5.41
CA ALA A 53 -9.10 -12.04 -5.65
C ALA A 53 -10.04 -11.88 -4.46
N ARG A 54 -11.34 -11.79 -4.76
CA ARG A 54 -12.30 -11.64 -3.70
C ARG A 54 -12.67 -12.99 -3.13
N ARG A 55 -12.59 -13.12 -1.82
CA ARG A 55 -13.00 -14.30 -1.15
C ARG A 55 -13.92 -13.89 -0.04
N GLY A 56 -15.21 -14.08 -0.20
CA GLY A 56 -16.16 -13.60 0.78
C GLY A 56 -16.02 -12.11 0.94
N ASN A 57 -15.74 -11.67 2.15
CA ASN A 57 -15.54 -10.24 2.42
C ASN A 57 -14.10 -9.80 2.34
N ALA A 58 -13.20 -10.72 2.03
CA ALA A 58 -11.79 -10.40 2.05
C ALA A 58 -11.25 -10.26 0.63
N MET A 59 -10.24 -9.44 0.49
CA MET A 59 -9.50 -9.28 -0.75
C MET A 59 -8.15 -9.96 -0.56
N ILE A 60 -7.98 -11.09 -1.21
CA ILE A 60 -6.77 -11.90 -1.02
C ILE A 60 -5.76 -11.53 -2.10
N PRO A 61 -4.56 -11.11 -1.72
CA PRO A 61 -3.56 -10.77 -2.72
C PRO A 61 -3.11 -12.02 -3.48
N THR A 62 -2.95 -11.86 -4.79
CA THR A 62 -2.38 -12.93 -5.61
C THR A 62 -0.88 -13.02 -5.30
N PRO A 63 -0.24 -14.13 -5.71
CA PRO A 63 1.22 -14.21 -5.46
C PRO A 63 1.98 -13.04 -6.04
N ALA A 64 1.58 -12.52 -7.20
CA ALA A 64 2.26 -11.37 -7.76
C ALA A 64 2.09 -10.14 -6.86
N ALA A 65 0.88 -9.92 -6.37
CA ALA A 65 0.62 -8.78 -5.51
C ALA A 65 1.31 -8.95 -4.16
N GLN A 66 1.33 -10.17 -3.63
CA GLN A 66 1.97 -10.40 -2.35
C GLN A 66 3.48 -10.15 -2.44
N HIS A 67 4.09 -10.61 -3.52
CA HIS A 67 5.51 -10.37 -3.71
C HIS A 67 5.82 -8.88 -3.79
N LEU A 68 5.02 -8.16 -4.56
CA LEU A 68 5.21 -6.72 -4.68
C LEU A 68 4.96 -6.01 -3.37
N ALA A 69 3.91 -6.42 -2.64
CA ALA A 69 3.59 -5.81 -1.37
C ALA A 69 4.72 -6.05 -0.36
N ASP A 70 5.30 -7.24 -0.38
CA ASP A 70 6.40 -7.54 0.52
C ASP A 70 7.60 -6.64 0.25
N GLU A 71 7.90 -6.41 -1.02
CA GLU A 71 9.00 -5.54 -1.37
C GLU A 71 8.73 -4.10 -0.97
N ILE A 72 7.50 -3.64 -1.19
CA ILE A 72 7.13 -2.29 -0.80
C ILE A 72 7.21 -2.15 0.71
N GLY A 73 6.71 -3.13 1.43
CA GLY A 73 6.75 -3.08 2.88
C GLY A 73 8.16 -3.01 3.41
N ARG A 74 9.05 -3.77 2.79
CA ARG A 74 10.43 -3.75 3.19
C ARG A 74 11.05 -2.38 2.97
N ASP A 75 10.76 -1.77 1.83
CA ASP A 75 11.26 -0.44 1.54
C ASP A 75 10.73 0.60 2.50
N LEU A 76 9.44 0.51 2.80
CA LEU A 76 8.85 1.46 3.74
C LEU A 76 9.44 1.30 5.12
N ASP A 77 9.65 0.07 5.54
CA ASP A 77 10.28 -0.18 6.84
C ASP A 77 11.70 0.34 6.87
N SER A 78 12.44 0.14 5.81
CA SER A 78 13.80 0.64 5.73
C SER A 78 13.83 2.16 5.84
N CYS A 79 12.92 2.83 5.16
CA CYS A 79 12.85 4.28 5.24
C CYS A 79 12.52 4.73 6.65
N ARG A 80 11.59 4.06 7.29
CA ARG A 80 11.23 4.40 8.64
C ARG A 80 12.39 4.23 9.59
N THR A 81 13.07 3.11 9.47
CA THR A 81 14.19 2.80 10.34
C THR A 81 15.30 3.81 10.14
N ARG A 82 15.59 4.13 8.88
CA ARG A 82 16.64 5.08 8.60
C ARG A 82 16.29 6.45 9.15
N TRP A 83 15.05 6.85 9.01
CA TRP A 83 14.64 8.14 9.53
C TRP A 83 14.80 8.20 11.04
N ARG A 84 14.42 7.12 11.72
CA ARG A 84 14.55 7.09 13.17
C ARG A 84 15.99 7.14 13.62
N ASN A 85 16.86 6.48 12.87
CA ASN A 85 18.26 6.41 13.28
C ASN A 85 18.99 7.70 12.98
N SER A 86 18.61 8.40 11.93
CA SER A 86 19.35 9.61 11.60
C SER A 86 18.74 10.85 12.19
N THR A 87 17.49 10.81 12.57
CA THR A 87 16.80 11.99 13.10
C THR A 87 16.19 11.63 14.44
N PRO A 88 16.49 12.35 15.49
CA PRO A 88 15.87 12.03 16.77
C PRO A 88 14.37 12.20 16.66
N PRO A 89 13.60 11.36 17.35
CA PRO A 89 12.15 11.53 17.35
C PRO A 89 11.78 12.87 17.98
N PRO A 90 10.65 13.42 17.57
CA PRO A 90 10.25 14.72 18.10
C PRO A 90 10.16 14.75 19.62
N ASN A 91 9.73 13.67 20.20
CA ASN A 91 9.63 13.65 21.65
C ASN A 91 11.00 13.58 22.30
N ALA A 92 12.01 13.14 21.59
CA ALA A 92 13.36 13.12 22.14
C ALA A 92 13.94 14.51 22.14
N ILE A 93 13.49 15.36 21.25
CA ILE A 93 13.97 16.71 21.19
C ILE A 93 13.39 17.53 22.32
N LEU A 94 12.21 17.21 22.69
CA LEU A 94 11.56 17.91 23.78
C LEU A 94 12.09 17.47 25.12
#